data_03b0caca544a43426bf96dd085f0b793
#
_entry.id   03b0caca544a43426bf96dd085f0b793
#
_cell.length_a   1.000
_cell.length_b   1.000
_cell.length_c   1.000
_cell.angle_alpha   90.00
_cell.angle_beta   90.00
_cell.angle_gamma   90.00
#
_symmetry.space_group_name_H-M   'P 1'
#
loop_
_entity.id
_entity.type
_entity.pdbx_description
1 polymer ?
#
loop_
_entity_poly.entity_id
_entity_poly.type
_entity_poly.pdbx_seq_one_letter_code
_entity_poly.pdbx_strand_id
1 'polypeptide(L)'
;MSRYNNDPLCGACLLAVRDRVGVTPAWLWDSVPLRQALARTDMAAVMAILRGAAGMSQLEFGHILGWSQSVITKIECGRRDTFHDIREILRIADLLDMPRQALLPLVTGCVDPECGTDQDIAFWEDAMDPLRQVGRREFTVMVSGLALAAALPPERADRGHVRYLQASLERLRRQDAAVGGGTLRTQAVRLFARARAMLDESDYTEQVGRELMAVTADLGLVSAWLAYDSGDQASARALYSEAELLAGSAGDSKVLAHVYANMAQQAVHLARSTERRGTAREALRFIDRAADSARYIPSSALHALLALRQALAYSQLGDAAAFRAAIDRARREADRGPHDSDPSWTAFVTHSEIAGYEAMGAVQLNRPGDAVPLYQAVLDDDGRSPRDRAYYRARLAAALCAAGDQREAVAEGLRVVGDLGEGLTSTRVLNELRPVRSGTHELTLDIHQEFCQQFDAAERALAAT
;
A
#
# COMPACT_ATOMS: atom_id res chain seq x y z
N MET A 1 -40.85 23.55 33.02
CA MET A 1 -39.45 23.01 33.01
C MET A 1 -39.24 22.18 34.26
N SER A 2 -38.96 20.90 34.15
CA SER A 2 -38.68 20.02 35.28
C SER A 2 -37.30 20.36 35.86
N ARG A 3 -37.15 20.37 37.22
CA ARG A 3 -35.86 20.61 37.89
C ARG A 3 -34.75 19.61 37.55
N TYR A 4 -35.05 18.60 36.73
CA TYR A 4 -34.13 17.53 36.33
C TYR A 4 -33.83 17.52 34.84
N ASN A 5 -34.29 18.49 34.04
CA ASN A 5 -34.05 18.59 32.61
C ASN A 5 -33.18 19.81 32.33
N ASN A 6 -31.88 19.59 32.09
CA ASN A 6 -30.94 20.62 31.64
C ASN A 6 -31.13 20.99 30.17
N ASP A 7 -32.11 20.41 29.49
CA ASP A 7 -32.39 20.64 28.08
C ASP A 7 -33.27 21.89 27.91
N PRO A 8 -32.89 22.85 27.07
CA PRO A 8 -33.67 24.05 26.81
C PRO A 8 -34.96 23.80 26.03
N LEU A 9 -35.16 22.58 25.47
CA LEU A 9 -36.38 22.14 24.79
C LEU A 9 -37.12 21.11 25.65
N CYS A 10 -38.46 21.20 25.68
CA CYS A 10 -39.29 20.14 26.29
C CYS A 10 -39.30 18.88 25.40
N GLY A 11 -39.59 17.70 25.99
CA GLY A 11 -39.61 16.44 25.27
C GLY A 11 -40.51 16.42 24.01
N ALA A 12 -41.62 17.14 24.02
CA ALA A 12 -42.50 17.26 22.85
C ALA A 12 -41.88 18.13 21.74
N CYS A 13 -41.14 19.17 22.10
CA CYS A 13 -40.41 19.98 21.14
C CYS A 13 -39.20 19.22 20.54
N LEU A 14 -38.55 18.39 21.36
CA LEU A 14 -37.47 17.48 20.88
C LEU A 14 -37.99 16.46 19.86
N LEU A 15 -39.16 15.85 20.14
CA LEU A 15 -39.80 14.92 19.21
C LEU A 15 -40.24 15.62 17.91
N ALA A 16 -40.84 16.81 18.00
CA ALA A 16 -41.25 17.58 16.82
C ALA A 16 -40.04 18.07 15.96
N VAL A 17 -38.88 18.29 16.55
CA VAL A 17 -37.65 18.62 15.88
C VAL A 17 -37.08 17.36 15.21
N ARG A 18 -37.14 16.22 15.88
CA ARG A 18 -36.71 14.92 15.33
C ARG A 18 -37.56 14.47 14.16
N ASP A 19 -38.89 14.69 14.20
CA ASP A 19 -39.81 14.38 13.10
C ASP A 19 -39.56 15.27 11.86
N ARG A 20 -38.97 16.48 12.02
CA ARG A 20 -38.59 17.36 10.91
C ARG A 20 -37.30 16.90 10.21
N VAL A 21 -36.40 16.21 10.90
CA VAL A 21 -35.14 15.69 10.32
C VAL A 21 -35.40 14.57 9.31
N GLY A 22 -36.46 13.76 9.52
CA GLY A 22 -36.91 12.74 8.57
C GLY A 22 -37.48 13.27 7.25
N VAL A 23 -37.47 14.60 7.02
CA VAL A 23 -37.99 15.29 5.84
C VAL A 23 -36.88 16.09 5.16
N THR A 24 -35.60 15.70 5.27
CA THR A 24 -34.55 16.35 4.45
C THR A 24 -34.82 16.00 2.98
N PRO A 25 -35.08 17.01 2.12
CA PRO A 25 -35.50 16.70 0.74
C PRO A 25 -34.40 15.97 0.00
N ALA A 26 -34.74 14.89 -0.70
CA ALA A 26 -33.76 14.10 -1.46
C ALA A 26 -32.94 14.94 -2.45
N TRP A 27 -33.52 16.01 -3.01
CA TRP A 27 -32.84 16.93 -3.92
C TRP A 27 -31.68 17.70 -3.26
N LEU A 28 -31.66 17.82 -1.93
CA LEU A 28 -30.61 18.54 -1.21
C LEU A 28 -29.26 17.87 -1.40
N TRP A 29 -29.26 16.54 -1.42
CA TRP A 29 -28.02 15.74 -1.50
C TRP A 29 -27.32 15.92 -2.86
N ASP A 30 -28.08 16.21 -3.91
CA ASP A 30 -27.56 16.47 -5.25
C ASP A 30 -27.42 17.97 -5.57
N SER A 31 -27.71 18.85 -4.59
CA SER A 31 -27.65 20.29 -4.80
C SER A 31 -26.21 20.77 -5.03
N VAL A 32 -26.00 21.63 -6.05
CA VAL A 32 -24.69 22.18 -6.39
C VAL A 32 -24.01 22.88 -5.21
N PRO A 33 -24.69 23.71 -4.40
CA PRO A 33 -24.05 24.34 -3.25
C PRO A 33 -23.52 23.36 -2.22
N LEU A 34 -24.27 22.29 -1.90
CA LEU A 34 -23.82 21.27 -0.93
C LEU A 34 -22.64 20.48 -1.50
N ARG A 35 -22.72 20.06 -2.77
CA ARG A 35 -21.64 19.35 -3.43
C ARG A 35 -20.37 20.18 -3.53
N GLN A 36 -20.48 21.47 -3.82
CA GLN A 36 -19.33 22.39 -3.82
C GLN A 36 -18.71 22.56 -2.42
N ALA A 37 -19.53 22.71 -1.39
CA ALA A 37 -19.05 22.81 -0.02
C ALA A 37 -18.35 21.51 0.43
N LEU A 38 -18.92 20.36 0.11
CA LEU A 38 -18.30 19.06 0.38
C LEU A 38 -16.99 18.88 -0.39
N ALA A 39 -16.97 19.19 -1.69
CA ALA A 39 -15.78 19.06 -2.53
C ALA A 39 -14.62 19.96 -2.07
N ARG A 40 -14.93 21.11 -1.47
CA ARG A 40 -13.95 22.04 -0.89
C ARG A 40 -13.62 21.75 0.58
N THR A 41 -14.24 20.72 1.17
CA THR A 41 -14.14 20.42 2.60
C THR A 41 -14.56 21.60 3.49
N ASP A 42 -15.39 22.50 2.98
CA ASP A 42 -15.93 23.63 3.73
C ASP A 42 -17.08 23.16 4.62
N MET A 43 -16.74 22.56 5.75
CA MET A 43 -17.72 22.01 6.68
C MET A 43 -18.55 23.11 7.37
N ALA A 44 -18.08 24.34 7.42
CA ALA A 44 -18.87 25.48 7.90
C ALA A 44 -20.05 25.74 6.95
N ALA A 45 -19.78 25.80 5.64
CA ALA A 45 -20.81 25.93 4.63
C ALA A 45 -21.74 24.69 4.59
N VAL A 46 -21.21 23.47 4.69
CA VAL A 46 -21.99 22.23 4.76
C VAL A 46 -23.01 22.29 5.89
N MET A 47 -22.58 22.63 7.10
CA MET A 47 -23.45 22.72 8.28
C MET A 47 -24.53 23.79 8.13
N ALA A 48 -24.14 24.95 7.62
CA ALA A 48 -25.10 26.05 7.37
C ALA A 48 -26.15 25.67 6.33
N ILE A 49 -25.76 24.99 5.24
CA ILE A 49 -26.66 24.52 4.17
C ILE A 49 -27.62 23.46 4.73
N LEU A 50 -27.11 22.45 5.44
CA LEU A 50 -27.94 21.37 6.02
C LEU A 50 -28.98 21.94 7.01
N ARG A 51 -28.53 22.81 7.91
CA ARG A 51 -29.44 23.47 8.86
C ARG A 51 -30.46 24.36 8.18
N GLY A 52 -30.03 25.17 7.20
CA GLY A 52 -30.90 26.07 6.46
C GLY A 52 -31.96 25.33 5.64
N ALA A 53 -31.58 24.25 4.97
CA ALA A 53 -32.50 23.40 4.21
C ALA A 53 -33.52 22.68 5.08
N ALA A 54 -33.15 22.31 6.30
CA ALA A 54 -34.05 21.76 7.30
C ALA A 54 -34.92 22.81 8.01
N GLY A 55 -34.73 24.11 7.70
CA GLY A 55 -35.47 25.21 8.32
C GLY A 55 -35.24 25.35 9.85
N MET A 56 -34.08 24.91 10.34
CA MET A 56 -33.79 24.83 11.78
C MET A 56 -33.00 26.03 12.28
N SER A 57 -33.25 26.43 13.51
CA SER A 57 -32.37 27.33 14.24
C SER A 57 -31.07 26.61 14.65
N GLN A 58 -30.01 27.35 14.94
CA GLN A 58 -28.75 26.77 15.46
C GLN A 58 -28.96 25.99 16.77
N LEU A 59 -29.92 26.37 17.57
CA LEU A 59 -30.26 25.66 18.80
C LEU A 59 -30.88 24.28 18.51
N GLU A 60 -31.91 24.24 17.65
CA GLU A 60 -32.56 23.00 17.24
C GLU A 60 -31.60 22.03 16.55
N PHE A 61 -30.78 22.54 15.63
CA PHE A 61 -29.79 21.75 14.93
C PHE A 61 -28.72 21.20 15.87
N GLY A 62 -28.29 22.03 16.85
CA GLY A 62 -27.36 21.59 17.89
C GLY A 62 -27.94 20.45 18.74
N HIS A 63 -29.23 20.50 19.08
CA HIS A 63 -29.89 19.44 19.83
C HIS A 63 -29.90 18.09 19.08
N ILE A 64 -30.15 18.11 17.78
CA ILE A 64 -30.11 16.90 16.93
C ILE A 64 -28.71 16.29 16.92
N LEU A 65 -27.69 17.14 16.79
CA LEU A 65 -26.29 16.72 16.71
C LEU A 65 -25.67 16.41 18.09
N GLY A 66 -26.39 16.70 19.20
CA GLY A 66 -25.87 16.58 20.56
C GLY A 66 -24.86 17.68 20.91
N TRP A 67 -24.96 18.86 20.27
CA TRP A 67 -24.07 20.01 20.49
C TRP A 67 -24.82 21.21 21.01
N SER A 68 -24.13 22.08 21.75
CA SER A 68 -24.70 23.34 22.16
C SER A 68 -24.80 24.33 20.99
N GLN A 69 -25.74 25.28 21.05
CA GLN A 69 -25.86 26.35 20.07
C GLN A 69 -24.54 27.09 19.82
N SER A 70 -23.75 27.33 20.88
CA SER A 70 -22.45 28.02 20.75
C SER A 70 -21.42 27.22 19.95
N VAL A 71 -21.51 25.87 19.94
CA VAL A 71 -20.67 25.00 19.12
C VAL A 71 -21.08 25.15 17.65
N ILE A 72 -22.38 25.08 17.34
CA ILE A 72 -22.88 25.28 15.96
C ILE A 72 -22.46 26.65 15.43
N THR A 73 -22.68 27.71 16.23
CA THR A 73 -22.26 29.08 15.83
C THR A 73 -20.76 29.16 15.50
N LYS A 74 -19.91 28.53 16.33
CA LYS A 74 -18.45 28.54 16.09
C LYS A 74 -18.06 27.78 14.84
N ILE A 75 -18.74 26.65 14.54
CA ILE A 75 -18.52 25.85 13.34
C ILE A 75 -18.93 26.66 12.09
N GLU A 76 -20.17 27.17 12.07
CA GLU A 76 -20.68 27.95 10.92
C GLU A 76 -19.89 29.25 10.66
N CYS A 77 -19.22 29.80 11.69
CA CYS A 77 -18.30 30.93 11.55
C CYS A 77 -16.86 30.53 11.23
N GLY A 78 -16.56 29.27 11.00
CA GLY A 78 -15.20 28.78 10.73
C GLY A 78 -14.23 28.89 11.92
N ARG A 79 -14.73 29.19 13.13
CA ARG A 79 -13.91 29.38 14.35
C ARG A 79 -13.64 28.09 15.11
N ARG A 80 -14.30 27.02 14.74
CA ARG A 80 -14.13 25.69 15.27
C ARG A 80 -14.26 24.67 14.17
N ASP A 81 -13.20 23.93 13.95
CA ASP A 81 -13.20 22.76 13.11
C ASP A 81 -13.27 21.52 13.99
N THR A 82 -14.37 20.75 13.89
CA THR A 82 -14.62 19.51 14.62
C THR A 82 -14.69 18.30 13.69
N PHE A 83 -14.44 18.51 12.39
CA PHE A 83 -14.64 17.50 11.34
C PHE A 83 -13.35 16.75 10.97
N HIS A 84 -12.39 16.71 11.88
CA HIS A 84 -11.18 15.90 11.71
C HIS A 84 -11.44 14.39 11.95
N ASP A 85 -12.58 14.03 12.57
CA ASP A 85 -12.99 12.65 12.80
C ASP A 85 -14.13 12.28 11.84
N ILE A 86 -13.85 11.38 10.91
CA ILE A 86 -14.85 10.83 9.97
C ILE A 86 -16.05 10.19 10.69
N ARG A 87 -15.84 9.65 11.91
CA ARG A 87 -16.95 9.10 12.70
C ARG A 87 -17.98 10.17 13.01
N GLU A 88 -17.52 11.39 13.22
CA GLU A 88 -18.41 12.51 13.46
C GLU A 88 -19.17 12.90 12.20
N ILE A 89 -18.50 12.89 11.03
CA ILE A 89 -19.15 13.11 9.74
C ILE A 89 -20.17 12.02 9.46
N LEU A 90 -19.82 10.75 9.69
CA LEU A 90 -20.74 9.63 9.47
C LEU A 90 -21.88 9.64 10.48
N ARG A 91 -21.62 10.00 11.75
CA ARG A 91 -22.65 10.15 12.76
C ARG A 91 -23.66 11.23 12.39
N ILE A 92 -23.17 12.35 11.86
CA ILE A 92 -24.01 13.45 11.37
C ILE A 92 -24.80 13.01 10.14
N ALA A 93 -24.16 12.32 9.20
CA ALA A 93 -24.83 11.78 8.03
C ALA A 93 -25.95 10.81 8.42
N ASP A 94 -25.70 9.90 9.39
CA ASP A 94 -26.70 8.97 9.91
C ASP A 94 -27.86 9.68 10.64
N LEU A 95 -27.55 10.73 11.40
CA LEU A 95 -28.57 11.53 12.12
C LEU A 95 -29.46 12.35 11.19
N LEU A 96 -28.95 12.70 10.02
CA LEU A 96 -29.65 13.53 9.02
C LEU A 96 -30.23 12.68 7.86
N ASP A 97 -30.18 11.36 7.95
CA ASP A 97 -30.56 10.43 6.87
C ASP A 97 -29.89 10.76 5.53
N MET A 98 -28.62 11.24 5.58
CA MET A 98 -27.83 11.58 4.40
C MET A 98 -27.36 10.31 3.70
N PRO A 99 -27.71 10.10 2.41
CA PRO A 99 -27.22 8.97 1.65
C PRO A 99 -25.69 8.98 1.59
N ARG A 100 -25.04 7.83 1.74
CA ARG A 100 -23.58 7.73 1.69
C ARG A 100 -22.98 8.27 0.39
N GLN A 101 -23.70 8.11 -0.73
CA GLN A 101 -23.32 8.67 -2.04
C GLN A 101 -23.19 10.20 -2.01
N ALA A 102 -23.98 10.89 -1.18
CA ALA A 102 -23.90 12.35 -1.06
C ALA A 102 -22.60 12.85 -0.45
N LEU A 103 -21.81 11.96 0.18
CA LEU A 103 -20.46 12.26 0.66
C LEU A 103 -19.37 12.12 -0.42
N LEU A 104 -19.70 11.63 -1.63
CA LEU A 104 -18.77 11.48 -2.74
C LEU A 104 -17.97 12.76 -3.05
N PRO A 105 -18.58 13.96 -3.16
CA PRO A 105 -17.81 15.18 -3.40
C PRO A 105 -16.78 15.49 -2.33
N LEU A 106 -17.04 15.15 -1.06
CA LEU A 106 -16.09 15.29 0.04
C LEU A 106 -14.86 14.40 -0.17
N VAL A 107 -15.05 13.27 -0.83
CA VAL A 107 -14.04 12.24 -1.04
C VAL A 107 -13.29 12.44 -2.35
N THR A 108 -14.02 12.81 -3.42
CA THR A 108 -13.45 12.97 -4.77
C THR A 108 -12.91 14.38 -5.02
N GLY A 109 -13.30 15.37 -4.23
CA GLY A 109 -13.02 16.77 -4.51
C GLY A 109 -13.73 17.32 -5.75
N CYS A 110 -14.64 16.53 -6.36
CA CYS A 110 -15.32 16.86 -7.61
C CYS A 110 -16.80 17.17 -7.38
N VAL A 111 -17.27 18.23 -8.04
CA VAL A 111 -18.66 18.71 -7.95
C VAL A 111 -19.56 18.00 -8.98
N ASP A 112 -18.98 17.56 -10.09
CA ASP A 112 -19.73 16.99 -11.21
C ASP A 112 -20.06 15.52 -10.97
N PRO A 113 -21.33 15.08 -11.07
CA PRO A 113 -21.68 13.66 -10.96
C PRO A 113 -21.07 12.80 -12.07
N GLU A 114 -20.70 13.38 -13.21
CA GLU A 114 -20.08 12.68 -14.34
C GLU A 114 -18.54 12.67 -14.28
N CYS A 115 -17.94 13.30 -13.27
CA CYS A 115 -16.48 13.35 -13.09
C CYS A 115 -15.89 12.03 -12.56
N GLY A 116 -16.72 11.10 -12.07
CA GLY A 116 -16.35 9.73 -11.81
C GLY A 116 -16.53 8.91 -13.09
N THR A 117 -15.46 8.35 -13.65
CA THR A 117 -15.60 7.33 -14.68
C THR A 117 -16.31 6.11 -14.10
N ASP A 118 -16.99 5.28 -14.92
CA ASP A 118 -17.56 4.00 -14.47
C ASP A 118 -16.56 3.15 -13.67
N GLN A 119 -15.27 3.31 -13.94
CA GLN A 119 -14.18 2.69 -13.17
C GLN A 119 -14.04 3.24 -11.75
N ASP A 120 -14.29 4.54 -11.53
CA ASP A 120 -14.23 5.12 -10.18
C ASP A 120 -15.44 4.69 -9.34
N ILE A 121 -16.61 4.52 -9.96
CA ILE A 121 -17.84 4.02 -9.30
C ILE A 121 -17.70 2.54 -8.95
N ALA A 122 -17.23 1.71 -9.89
CA ALA A 122 -16.94 0.30 -9.66
C ALA A 122 -15.84 0.11 -8.58
N PHE A 123 -14.82 0.96 -8.59
CA PHE A 123 -13.79 0.99 -7.54
C PHE A 123 -14.38 1.29 -6.15
N TRP A 124 -15.40 2.18 -6.07
CA TRP A 124 -16.06 2.51 -4.81
C TRP A 124 -16.99 1.41 -4.33
N GLU A 125 -17.74 0.75 -5.22
CA GLU A 125 -18.59 -0.39 -4.89
C GLU A 125 -17.74 -1.57 -4.38
N ASP A 126 -16.64 -1.86 -5.05
CA ASP A 126 -15.67 -2.91 -4.67
C ASP A 126 -14.90 -2.55 -3.38
N ALA A 127 -14.53 -1.29 -3.19
CA ALA A 127 -13.89 -0.80 -1.97
C ALA A 127 -14.84 -0.77 -0.75
N MET A 128 -16.15 -0.68 -0.98
CA MET A 128 -17.18 -0.65 0.06
C MET A 128 -17.64 -2.05 0.50
N ASP A 129 -17.50 -3.08 -0.34
CA ASP A 129 -17.91 -4.45 -0.01
C ASP A 129 -17.05 -5.08 1.12
N PRO A 130 -15.71 -4.92 1.14
CA PRO A 130 -14.90 -5.30 2.30
C PRO A 130 -15.21 -4.51 3.58
N LEU A 131 -15.79 -3.29 3.47
CA LEU A 131 -16.15 -2.46 4.62
C LEU A 131 -17.28 -3.03 5.47
N ARG A 132 -18.11 -3.89 4.90
CA ARG A 132 -19.17 -4.60 5.64
C ARG A 132 -18.61 -5.63 6.64
N GLN A 133 -17.36 -6.05 6.45
CA GLN A 133 -16.68 -7.07 7.27
C GLN A 133 -15.55 -6.51 8.17
N VAL A 134 -15.17 -5.25 7.99
CA VAL A 134 -14.04 -4.61 8.70
C VAL A 134 -14.47 -3.96 10.00
N GLY A 135 -13.68 -4.16 11.07
CA GLY A 135 -13.91 -3.56 12.38
C GLY A 135 -13.88 -2.02 12.33
N ARG A 136 -14.66 -1.37 13.22
CA ARG A 136 -14.83 0.10 13.27
C ARG A 136 -13.52 0.92 13.23
N ARG A 137 -12.42 0.40 13.75
CA ARG A 137 -11.11 1.08 13.74
C ARG A 137 -10.46 1.11 12.34
N GLU A 138 -10.52 0.01 11.61
CA GLU A 138 -9.95 -0.13 10.28
C GLU A 138 -10.75 0.65 9.23
N PHE A 139 -12.07 0.70 9.38
CA PHE A 139 -12.96 1.53 8.57
C PHE A 139 -12.61 3.02 8.67
N THR A 140 -12.35 3.54 9.87
CA THR A 140 -12.02 4.95 10.09
C THR A 140 -10.72 5.35 9.38
N VAL A 141 -9.70 4.50 9.45
CA VAL A 141 -8.41 4.75 8.77
C VAL A 141 -8.58 4.73 7.25
N MET A 142 -9.45 3.86 6.73
CA MET A 142 -9.68 3.71 5.29
C MET A 142 -10.42 4.91 4.66
N VAL A 143 -11.50 5.36 5.27
CA VAL A 143 -12.29 6.49 4.73
C VAL A 143 -11.55 7.82 4.91
N SER A 144 -10.82 8.01 6.00
CA SER A 144 -9.92 9.17 6.15
C SER A 144 -8.87 9.20 5.04
N GLY A 145 -8.42 8.00 4.59
CA GLY A 145 -7.46 7.83 3.51
C GLY A 145 -7.91 8.26 2.16
N LEU A 146 -9.10 7.89 1.85
CA LEU A 146 -9.70 8.22 0.58
C LEU A 146 -10.06 9.71 0.51
N ALA A 147 -10.55 10.28 1.61
CA ALA A 147 -10.83 11.71 1.70
C ALA A 147 -9.56 12.55 1.57
N LEU A 148 -8.45 12.12 2.16
CA LEU A 148 -7.17 12.84 2.03
C LEU A 148 -6.57 12.71 0.63
N ALA A 149 -6.73 11.58 -0.05
CA ALA A 149 -6.21 11.38 -1.40
C ALA A 149 -6.90 12.26 -2.46
N ALA A 150 -8.13 12.69 -2.20
CA ALA A 150 -8.93 13.52 -3.12
C ALA A 150 -8.95 15.02 -2.76
N ALA A 151 -8.60 15.40 -1.52
CA ALA A 151 -8.65 16.79 -1.07
C ALA A 151 -7.40 17.59 -1.49
N LEU A 152 -7.52 18.90 -1.66
CA LEU A 152 -6.38 19.82 -1.80
C LEU A 152 -5.46 19.71 -0.56
N PRO A 153 -4.13 19.98 -0.67
CA PRO A 153 -3.26 20.06 0.48
C PRO A 153 -3.87 20.98 1.56
N PRO A 154 -3.81 20.60 2.84
CA PRO A 154 -4.28 21.49 3.90
C PRO A 154 -3.40 22.73 3.93
N GLU A 155 -3.95 23.89 4.28
CA GLU A 155 -3.14 25.11 4.49
C GLU A 155 -2.02 24.86 5.51
N ARG A 156 -2.30 24.01 6.52
CA ARG A 156 -1.32 23.65 7.54
C ARG A 156 -1.30 22.14 7.79
N ALA A 157 -0.15 21.52 7.57
CA ALA A 157 0.09 20.11 7.90
C ALA A 157 0.57 19.99 9.37
N ASP A 158 0.05 18.98 10.05
CA ASP A 158 0.37 18.67 11.44
C ASP A 158 0.69 17.17 11.65
N ARG A 159 0.98 16.79 12.90
CA ARG A 159 1.24 15.37 13.26
C ARG A 159 0.04 14.44 13.02
N GLY A 160 -1.19 14.95 12.95
CA GLY A 160 -2.36 14.16 12.60
C GLY A 160 -2.25 13.64 11.18
N HIS A 161 -1.83 14.51 10.24
CA HIS A 161 -1.59 14.17 8.85
C HIS A 161 -0.45 13.14 8.70
N VAL A 162 0.65 13.32 9.43
CA VAL A 162 1.78 12.35 9.42
C VAL A 162 1.32 10.98 9.90
N ARG A 163 0.62 10.90 11.05
CA ARG A 163 0.08 9.62 11.57
C ARG A 163 -0.88 8.95 10.59
N TYR A 164 -1.68 9.74 9.92
CA TYR A 164 -2.58 9.23 8.89
C TYR A 164 -1.79 8.60 7.71
N LEU A 165 -0.78 9.28 7.18
CA LEU A 165 0.06 8.76 6.11
C LEU A 165 0.79 7.46 6.54
N GLN A 166 1.28 7.42 7.79
CA GLN A 166 1.90 6.21 8.36
C GLN A 166 0.92 5.03 8.44
N ALA A 167 -0.32 5.26 8.91
CA ALA A 167 -1.34 4.23 8.97
C ALA A 167 -1.74 3.71 7.56
N SER A 168 -1.81 4.61 6.58
CA SER A 168 -2.08 4.27 5.18
C SER A 168 -0.95 3.46 4.56
N LEU A 169 0.30 3.82 4.85
CA LEU A 169 1.49 3.10 4.42
C LEU A 169 1.51 1.65 4.96
N GLU A 170 1.26 1.46 6.26
CA GLU A 170 1.22 0.12 6.87
C GLU A 170 0.10 -0.75 6.29
N ARG A 171 -0.99 -0.13 5.88
CA ARG A 171 -2.07 -0.82 5.19
C ARG A 171 -1.66 -1.25 3.79
N LEU A 172 -1.05 -0.37 3.00
CA LEU A 172 -0.54 -0.72 1.67
C LEU A 172 0.43 -1.92 1.75
N ARG A 173 1.33 -1.94 2.75
CA ARG A 173 2.25 -3.06 2.97
C ARG A 173 1.53 -4.37 3.26
N ARG A 174 0.50 -4.35 4.09
CA ARG A 174 -0.30 -5.56 4.40
C ARG A 174 -1.07 -6.07 3.18
N GLN A 175 -1.67 -5.16 2.43
CA GLN A 175 -2.40 -5.52 1.21
C GLN A 175 -1.47 -6.07 0.12
N ASP A 176 -0.30 -5.46 -0.09
CA ASP A 176 0.71 -5.95 -1.03
C ASP A 176 1.14 -7.40 -0.72
N ALA A 177 1.34 -7.72 0.55
CA ALA A 177 1.67 -9.09 0.98
C ALA A 177 0.57 -10.11 0.66
N ALA A 178 -0.70 -9.69 0.63
CA ALA A 178 -1.85 -10.55 0.37
C ALA A 178 -2.13 -10.72 -1.14
N VAL A 179 -2.20 -9.63 -1.90
CA VAL A 179 -2.69 -9.66 -3.29
C VAL A 179 -1.66 -9.29 -4.36
N GLY A 180 -0.51 -8.75 -3.97
CA GLY A 180 0.52 -8.25 -4.91
C GLY A 180 0.27 -6.83 -5.40
N GLY A 181 1.18 -6.32 -6.27
CA GLY A 181 1.31 -4.91 -6.59
C GLY A 181 0.33 -4.33 -7.61
N GLY A 182 -0.27 -5.17 -8.49
CA GLY A 182 -0.99 -4.68 -9.67
C GLY A 182 -2.10 -3.68 -9.34
N THR A 183 -3.05 -4.07 -8.50
CA THR A 183 -4.22 -3.24 -8.15
C THR A 183 -3.89 -2.10 -7.18
N LEU A 184 -2.82 -2.23 -6.39
CA LEU A 184 -2.46 -1.25 -5.36
C LEU A 184 -1.58 -0.10 -5.87
N ARG A 185 -0.94 -0.27 -7.03
CA ARG A 185 0.01 0.70 -7.59
C ARG A 185 -0.59 2.09 -7.72
N THR A 186 -1.76 2.19 -8.35
CA THR A 186 -2.43 3.49 -8.58
C THR A 186 -2.75 4.18 -7.27
N GLN A 187 -3.24 3.45 -6.27
CA GLN A 187 -3.54 3.99 -4.96
C GLN A 187 -2.28 4.49 -4.23
N ALA A 188 -1.19 3.72 -4.27
CA ALA A 188 0.07 4.10 -3.64
C ALA A 188 0.67 5.36 -4.27
N VAL A 189 0.70 5.45 -5.61
CA VAL A 189 1.20 6.62 -6.35
C VAL A 189 0.37 7.87 -6.05
N ARG A 190 -0.96 7.76 -6.00
CA ARG A 190 -1.83 8.88 -5.60
C ARG A 190 -1.55 9.35 -4.17
N LEU A 191 -1.39 8.42 -3.23
CA LEU A 191 -1.08 8.77 -1.84
C LEU A 191 0.29 9.42 -1.71
N PHE A 192 1.29 8.92 -2.44
CA PHE A 192 2.63 9.51 -2.53
C PHE A 192 2.57 10.94 -3.11
N ALA A 193 1.89 11.13 -4.24
CA ALA A 193 1.74 12.45 -4.86
C ALA A 193 1.06 13.44 -3.91
N ARG A 194 0.08 12.96 -3.13
CA ARG A 194 -0.59 13.78 -2.13
C ARG A 194 0.34 14.19 -0.97
N ALA A 195 1.11 13.26 -0.44
CA ALA A 195 2.09 13.55 0.60
C ALA A 195 3.16 14.55 0.10
N ARG A 196 3.55 14.46 -1.18
CA ARG A 196 4.42 15.44 -1.85
C ARG A 196 3.78 16.81 -1.91
N ALA A 197 2.53 16.92 -2.38
CA ALA A 197 1.83 18.19 -2.43
C ALA A 197 1.72 18.87 -1.05
N MET A 198 1.55 18.08 0.02
CA MET A 198 1.58 18.61 1.39
C MET A 198 2.96 19.17 1.78
N LEU A 199 4.05 18.57 1.32
CA LEU A 199 5.41 19.10 1.53
C LEU A 199 5.65 20.41 0.79
N ASP A 200 5.08 20.53 -0.41
CA ASP A 200 5.35 21.66 -1.32
C ASP A 200 4.41 22.85 -1.08
N GLU A 201 3.18 22.62 -0.60
CA GLU A 201 2.10 23.61 -0.58
C GLU A 201 1.57 23.95 0.83
N SER A 202 1.83 23.14 1.86
CA SER A 202 1.31 23.36 3.22
C SER A 202 2.33 24.08 4.11
N ASP A 203 1.85 24.89 5.04
CA ASP A 203 2.65 25.36 6.17
C ASP A 203 2.85 24.24 7.20
N TYR A 204 4.04 24.11 7.76
CA TYR A 204 4.33 23.16 8.84
C TYR A 204 5.53 23.60 9.69
N THR A 205 5.63 23.05 10.91
CA THR A 205 6.82 23.23 11.74
C THR A 205 7.99 22.38 11.22
N GLU A 206 9.23 22.78 11.51
CA GLU A 206 10.43 22.02 11.10
C GLU A 206 10.36 20.54 11.51
N GLN A 207 9.84 20.25 12.70
CA GLN A 207 9.68 18.87 13.16
C GLN A 207 8.66 18.10 12.33
N VAL A 208 7.48 18.68 12.08
CA VAL A 208 6.44 18.06 11.23
C VAL A 208 6.96 17.89 9.81
N GLY A 209 7.71 18.86 9.27
CA GLY A 209 8.33 18.75 7.96
C GLY A 209 9.28 17.57 7.84
N ARG A 210 10.15 17.33 8.83
CA ARG A 210 11.02 16.16 8.85
C ARG A 210 10.23 14.84 8.92
N GLU A 211 9.24 14.76 9.81
CA GLU A 211 8.37 13.58 9.94
C GLU A 211 7.57 13.33 8.65
N LEU A 212 7.10 14.40 7.99
CA LEU A 212 6.36 14.33 6.72
C LEU A 212 7.28 13.89 5.57
N MET A 213 8.50 14.43 5.48
CA MET A 213 9.49 13.97 4.49
C MET A 213 9.80 12.48 4.65
N ALA A 214 10.01 12.01 5.88
CA ALA A 214 10.30 10.59 6.15
C ALA A 214 9.16 9.67 5.70
N VAL A 215 7.91 9.98 6.08
CA VAL A 215 6.77 9.15 5.66
C VAL A 215 6.50 9.25 4.16
N THR A 216 6.74 10.41 3.54
CA THR A 216 6.62 10.58 2.09
C THR A 216 7.68 9.76 1.36
N ALA A 217 8.92 9.71 1.86
CA ALA A 217 9.97 8.85 1.33
C ALA A 217 9.57 7.36 1.37
N ASP A 218 9.00 6.93 2.49
CA ASP A 218 8.53 5.55 2.67
C ASP A 218 7.34 5.21 1.75
N LEU A 219 6.42 6.17 1.52
CA LEU A 219 5.34 6.03 0.52
C LEU A 219 5.90 5.95 -0.91
N GLY A 220 6.90 6.77 -1.23
CA GLY A 220 7.62 6.70 -2.50
C GLY A 220 8.27 5.34 -2.71
N LEU A 221 8.92 4.81 -1.67
CA LEU A 221 9.54 3.50 -1.68
C LEU A 221 8.53 2.36 -1.91
N VAL A 222 7.37 2.38 -1.23
CA VAL A 222 6.32 1.38 -1.45
C VAL A 222 5.72 1.53 -2.85
N SER A 223 5.48 2.74 -3.32
CA SER A 223 5.01 2.98 -4.69
C SER A 223 6.00 2.46 -5.73
N ALA A 224 7.31 2.63 -5.49
CA ALA A 224 8.37 2.09 -6.33
C ALA A 224 8.39 0.56 -6.33
N TRP A 225 8.19 -0.05 -5.15
CA TRP A 225 8.08 -1.51 -5.03
C TRP A 225 6.90 -2.08 -5.81
N LEU A 226 5.72 -1.45 -5.70
CA LEU A 226 4.52 -1.87 -6.44
C LEU A 226 4.71 -1.71 -7.97
N ALA A 227 5.38 -0.63 -8.41
CA ALA A 227 5.76 -0.47 -9.81
C ALA A 227 6.75 -1.55 -10.27
N TYR A 228 7.73 -1.90 -9.43
CA TYR A 228 8.68 -2.99 -9.69
C TYR A 228 7.97 -4.35 -9.81
N ASP A 229 7.04 -4.66 -8.89
CA ASP A 229 6.30 -5.93 -8.88
C ASP A 229 5.34 -6.06 -10.07
N SER A 230 4.76 -4.95 -10.53
CA SER A 230 3.95 -4.88 -11.75
C SER A 230 4.75 -4.84 -13.07
N GLY A 231 6.08 -4.82 -13.00
CA GLY A 231 6.98 -4.86 -14.17
C GLY A 231 7.39 -3.49 -14.73
N ASP A 232 6.86 -2.38 -14.23
CA ASP A 232 7.24 -1.02 -14.67
C ASP A 232 8.56 -0.58 -14.02
N GLN A 233 9.66 -1.06 -14.60
CA GLN A 233 10.99 -0.81 -14.07
C GLN A 233 11.43 0.65 -14.16
N ALA A 234 10.91 1.41 -15.11
CA ALA A 234 11.25 2.82 -15.31
C ALA A 234 10.60 3.68 -14.20
N SER A 235 9.29 3.53 -13.97
CA SER A 235 8.60 4.21 -12.87
C SER A 235 9.15 3.81 -11.50
N ALA A 236 9.47 2.51 -11.30
CA ALA A 236 10.10 2.05 -10.06
C ALA A 236 11.41 2.79 -9.79
N ARG A 237 12.30 2.91 -10.79
CA ARG A 237 13.58 3.61 -10.67
C ARG A 237 13.40 5.09 -10.34
N ALA A 238 12.46 5.77 -11.02
CA ALA A 238 12.18 7.19 -10.76
C ALA A 238 11.67 7.42 -9.32
N LEU A 239 10.72 6.59 -8.86
CA LEU A 239 10.16 6.66 -7.51
C LEU A 239 11.19 6.33 -6.41
N TYR A 240 12.09 5.35 -6.65
CA TYR A 240 13.21 5.09 -5.72
C TYR A 240 14.14 6.28 -5.62
N SER A 241 14.48 6.95 -6.74
CA SER A 241 15.36 8.12 -6.72
C SER A 241 14.73 9.30 -5.96
N GLU A 242 13.41 9.48 -6.09
CA GLU A 242 12.69 10.50 -5.33
C GLU A 242 12.62 10.17 -3.84
N ALA A 243 12.37 8.90 -3.49
CA ALA A 243 12.41 8.44 -2.10
C ALA A 243 13.80 8.60 -1.47
N GLU A 244 14.89 8.37 -2.24
CA GLU A 244 16.27 8.63 -1.81
C GLU A 244 16.47 10.09 -1.40
N LEU A 245 16.04 11.04 -2.24
CA LEU A 245 16.17 12.48 -1.97
C LEU A 245 15.40 12.90 -0.71
N LEU A 246 14.16 12.43 -0.56
CA LEU A 246 13.32 12.74 0.59
C LEU A 246 13.86 12.14 1.88
N ALA A 247 14.28 10.87 1.87
CA ALA A 247 14.86 10.20 3.03
C ALA A 247 16.18 10.86 3.46
N GLY A 248 17.01 11.26 2.49
CA GLY A 248 18.24 12.03 2.74
C GLY A 248 17.95 13.38 3.38
N SER A 249 16.96 14.12 2.89
CA SER A 249 16.54 15.42 3.44
C SER A 249 15.92 15.30 4.83
N ALA A 250 15.20 14.20 5.10
CA ALA A 250 14.66 13.89 6.42
C ALA A 250 15.72 13.47 7.44
N GLY A 251 16.90 13.04 6.97
CA GLY A 251 17.95 12.42 7.80
C GLY A 251 17.56 11.02 8.31
N ASP A 252 16.63 10.33 7.63
CA ASP A 252 16.14 9.01 8.04
C ASP A 252 17.00 7.89 7.44
N SER A 253 18.03 7.49 8.21
CA SER A 253 18.96 6.42 7.82
C SER A 253 18.28 5.05 7.61
N LYS A 254 17.17 4.75 8.31
CA LYS A 254 16.45 3.48 8.15
C LYS A 254 15.73 3.42 6.79
N VAL A 255 15.00 4.50 6.45
CA VAL A 255 14.34 4.61 5.15
C VAL A 255 15.38 4.63 4.03
N LEU A 256 16.50 5.36 4.21
CA LEU A 256 17.56 5.43 3.21
C LEU A 256 18.19 4.06 2.93
N ALA A 257 18.50 3.29 3.99
CA ALA A 257 19.00 1.92 3.83
C ALA A 257 18.00 1.01 3.10
N HIS A 258 16.71 1.16 3.36
CA HIS A 258 15.65 0.40 2.69
C HIS A 258 15.55 0.77 1.21
N VAL A 259 15.58 2.05 0.86
CA VAL A 259 15.56 2.52 -0.54
C VAL A 259 16.74 1.90 -1.30
N TYR A 260 17.96 2.01 -0.78
CA TYR A 260 19.13 1.43 -1.44
C TYR A 260 19.10 -0.10 -1.54
N ALA A 261 18.58 -0.80 -0.52
CA ALA A 261 18.40 -2.25 -0.58
C ALA A 261 17.43 -2.67 -1.69
N ASN A 262 16.38 -1.90 -1.94
CA ASN A 262 15.42 -2.17 -3.01
C ASN A 262 15.94 -1.74 -4.38
N MET A 263 16.69 -0.63 -4.49
CA MET A 263 17.41 -0.28 -5.72
C MET A 263 18.42 -1.36 -6.12
N ALA A 264 19.11 -1.95 -5.13
CA ALA A 264 20.01 -3.08 -5.37
C ALA A 264 19.26 -4.31 -5.89
N GLN A 265 18.08 -4.62 -5.31
CA GLN A 265 17.24 -5.72 -5.80
C GLN A 265 16.78 -5.48 -7.24
N GLN A 266 16.34 -4.28 -7.58
CA GLN A 266 15.96 -3.92 -8.94
C GLN A 266 17.15 -4.07 -9.89
N ALA A 267 18.34 -3.60 -9.50
CA ALA A 267 19.53 -3.72 -10.31
C ALA A 267 19.93 -5.19 -10.57
N VAL A 268 19.82 -6.07 -9.56
CA VAL A 268 20.02 -7.53 -9.72
C VAL A 268 18.99 -8.12 -10.69
N HIS A 269 17.71 -7.73 -10.56
CA HIS A 269 16.67 -8.18 -11.49
C HIS A 269 16.96 -7.76 -12.93
N LEU A 270 17.34 -6.51 -13.14
CA LEU A 270 17.71 -5.99 -14.46
C LEU A 270 18.98 -6.63 -15.01
N ALA A 271 19.97 -6.94 -14.16
CA ALA A 271 21.17 -7.67 -14.56
C ALA A 271 20.81 -9.06 -15.11
N ARG A 272 19.90 -9.76 -14.45
CA ARG A 272 19.42 -11.09 -14.87
C ARG A 272 18.64 -11.04 -16.18
N SER A 273 17.74 -10.06 -16.34
CA SER A 273 16.88 -9.94 -17.53
C SER A 273 17.59 -9.40 -18.76
N THR A 274 18.69 -8.65 -18.59
CA THR A 274 19.46 -8.02 -19.69
C THR A 274 20.84 -8.61 -19.89
N GLU A 275 21.26 -9.56 -19.06
CA GLU A 275 22.60 -10.17 -19.02
C GLU A 275 23.76 -9.15 -18.89
N ARG A 276 23.45 -7.96 -18.36
CA ARG A 276 24.43 -6.86 -18.23
C ARG A 276 25.15 -6.90 -16.87
N ARG A 277 26.39 -7.38 -16.86
CA ARG A 277 27.25 -7.37 -15.66
C ARG A 277 27.44 -5.99 -15.02
N GLY A 278 27.35 -4.91 -15.81
CA GLY A 278 27.42 -3.54 -15.29
C GLY A 278 26.31 -3.23 -14.28
N THR A 279 25.11 -3.74 -14.51
CA THR A 279 23.95 -3.56 -13.62
C THR A 279 24.12 -4.34 -12.31
N ALA A 280 24.75 -5.52 -12.32
CA ALA A 280 25.10 -6.23 -11.09
C ALA A 280 26.13 -5.46 -10.24
N ARG A 281 27.09 -4.77 -10.88
CA ARG A 281 28.02 -3.87 -10.15
C ARG A 281 27.33 -2.62 -9.60
N GLU A 282 26.29 -2.13 -10.30
CA GLU A 282 25.44 -1.06 -9.78
C GLU A 282 24.74 -1.50 -8.48
N ALA A 283 24.23 -2.74 -8.44
CA ALA A 283 23.64 -3.30 -7.22
C ALA A 283 24.62 -3.26 -6.04
N LEU A 284 25.89 -3.64 -6.25
CA LEU A 284 26.91 -3.57 -5.17
C LEU A 284 27.10 -2.14 -4.67
N ARG A 285 27.13 -1.13 -5.55
CA ARG A 285 27.22 0.28 -5.13
C ARG A 285 26.03 0.74 -4.29
N PHE A 286 24.81 0.29 -4.61
CA PHE A 286 23.64 0.56 -3.77
C PHE A 286 23.74 -0.15 -2.41
N ILE A 287 24.26 -1.36 -2.39
CA ILE A 287 24.47 -2.09 -1.11
C ILE A 287 25.49 -1.39 -0.24
N ASP A 288 26.58 -0.87 -0.80
CA ASP A 288 27.57 -0.09 -0.04
C ASP A 288 26.93 1.16 0.57
N ARG A 289 26.10 1.89 -0.18
CA ARG A 289 25.32 3.03 0.34
C ARG A 289 24.33 2.62 1.42
N ALA A 290 23.66 1.48 1.24
CA ALA A 290 22.74 0.94 2.25
C ALA A 290 23.49 0.59 3.54
N ALA A 291 24.66 -0.05 3.42
CA ALA A 291 25.51 -0.40 4.55
C ALA A 291 26.06 0.83 5.30
N ASP A 292 26.44 1.87 4.56
CA ASP A 292 26.83 3.16 5.15
C ASP A 292 25.68 3.81 5.92
N SER A 293 24.47 3.82 5.36
CA SER A 293 23.28 4.33 6.03
C SER A 293 22.89 3.49 7.26
N ALA A 294 23.09 2.17 7.19
CA ALA A 294 22.77 1.23 8.26
C ALA A 294 23.88 1.10 9.33
N ARG A 295 25.04 1.73 9.16
CA ARG A 295 26.26 1.52 9.97
C ARG A 295 26.02 1.55 11.47
N TYR A 296 25.18 2.45 11.94
CA TYR A 296 24.90 2.66 13.37
C TYR A 296 23.52 2.13 13.79
N ILE A 297 22.85 1.40 12.93
CA ILE A 297 21.56 0.77 13.24
C ILE A 297 21.84 -0.63 13.77
N PRO A 298 21.59 -0.92 15.05
CA PRO A 298 21.87 -2.23 15.65
C PRO A 298 20.73 -3.22 15.31
N SER A 299 20.57 -3.53 14.01
CA SER A 299 19.53 -4.41 13.48
C SER A 299 20.16 -5.60 12.78
N SER A 300 20.08 -6.77 13.37
CA SER A 300 20.56 -8.02 12.77
C SER A 300 19.80 -8.37 11.49
N ALA A 301 18.49 -8.19 11.49
CA ALA A 301 17.64 -8.45 10.31
C ALA A 301 18.00 -7.54 9.14
N LEU A 302 18.26 -6.23 9.38
CA LEU A 302 18.68 -5.31 8.33
C LEU A 302 20.04 -5.70 7.74
N HIS A 303 21.03 -5.99 8.60
CA HIS A 303 22.35 -6.41 8.12
C HIS A 303 22.31 -7.76 7.39
N ALA A 304 21.48 -8.71 7.83
CA ALA A 304 21.23 -9.95 7.10
C ALA A 304 20.65 -9.67 5.71
N LEU A 305 19.64 -8.80 5.60
CA LEU A 305 19.04 -8.42 4.31
C LEU A 305 20.08 -7.83 3.35
N LEU A 306 20.93 -6.91 3.82
CA LEU A 306 21.98 -6.31 2.98
C LEU A 306 22.97 -7.37 2.50
N ALA A 307 23.34 -8.34 3.35
CA ALA A 307 24.19 -9.46 2.95
C ALA A 307 23.51 -10.35 1.90
N LEU A 308 22.20 -10.59 2.01
CA LEU A 308 21.42 -11.35 1.01
C LEU A 308 21.38 -10.62 -0.35
N ARG A 309 21.14 -9.30 -0.35
CA ARG A 309 21.19 -8.50 -1.58
C ARG A 309 22.58 -8.55 -2.23
N GLN A 310 23.64 -8.51 -1.42
CA GLN A 310 25.01 -8.61 -1.87
C GLN A 310 25.30 -10.00 -2.47
N ALA A 311 24.81 -11.07 -1.84
CA ALA A 311 24.94 -12.42 -2.38
C ALA A 311 24.38 -12.53 -3.79
N LEU A 312 23.14 -12.03 -4.03
CA LEU A 312 22.56 -12.07 -5.37
C LEU A 312 23.36 -11.26 -6.40
N ALA A 313 23.91 -10.11 -6.02
CA ALA A 313 24.77 -9.34 -6.92
C ALA A 313 26.03 -10.12 -7.32
N TYR A 314 26.68 -10.82 -6.37
CA TYR A 314 27.83 -11.67 -6.65
C TYR A 314 27.46 -12.89 -7.51
N SER A 315 26.30 -13.52 -7.30
CA SER A 315 25.85 -14.62 -8.14
C SER A 315 25.67 -14.19 -9.62
N GLN A 316 25.14 -12.96 -9.85
CA GLN A 316 25.04 -12.39 -11.21
C GLN A 316 26.41 -12.11 -11.86
N LEU A 317 27.45 -11.87 -11.04
CA LEU A 317 28.82 -11.70 -11.52
C LEU A 317 29.56 -13.03 -11.73
N GLY A 318 28.95 -14.15 -11.29
CA GLY A 318 29.57 -15.47 -11.34
C GLY A 318 30.60 -15.71 -10.22
N ASP A 319 30.67 -14.83 -9.20
CA ASP A 319 31.59 -14.96 -8.09
C ASP A 319 30.98 -15.85 -6.98
N ALA A 320 31.17 -17.17 -7.15
CA ALA A 320 30.66 -18.16 -6.22
C ALA A 320 31.31 -18.07 -4.80
N ALA A 321 32.53 -17.57 -4.70
CA ALA A 321 33.21 -17.44 -3.42
C ALA A 321 32.62 -16.26 -2.60
N ALA A 322 32.51 -15.09 -3.24
CA ALA A 322 31.88 -13.92 -2.62
C ALA A 322 30.40 -14.15 -2.30
N PHE A 323 29.67 -14.86 -3.18
CA PHE A 323 28.29 -15.28 -2.93
C PHE A 323 28.18 -16.09 -1.62
N ARG A 324 28.97 -17.18 -1.47
CA ARG A 324 28.94 -18.00 -0.26
C ARG A 324 29.29 -17.19 1.00
N ALA A 325 30.33 -16.36 0.93
CA ALA A 325 30.73 -15.52 2.05
C ALA A 325 29.63 -14.54 2.48
N ALA A 326 28.84 -14.03 1.53
CA ALA A 326 27.70 -13.15 1.81
C ALA A 326 26.53 -13.91 2.44
N ILE A 327 26.19 -15.12 1.95
CA ILE A 327 25.17 -16.00 2.57
C ILE A 327 25.57 -16.36 4.01
N ASP A 328 26.84 -16.76 4.24
CA ASP A 328 27.33 -17.09 5.59
C ASP A 328 27.25 -15.87 6.53
N ARG A 329 27.48 -14.66 6.02
CA ARG A 329 27.30 -13.44 6.79
C ARG A 329 25.81 -13.23 7.13
N ALA A 330 24.89 -13.41 6.18
CA ALA A 330 23.48 -13.31 6.44
C ALA A 330 23.03 -14.29 7.54
N ARG A 331 23.50 -15.53 7.51
CA ARG A 331 23.23 -16.53 8.57
C ARG A 331 23.73 -16.06 9.93
N ARG A 332 24.98 -15.61 10.00
CA ARG A 332 25.54 -15.09 11.28
C ARG A 332 24.77 -13.90 11.85
N GLU A 333 24.27 -13.02 10.98
CA GLU A 333 23.42 -11.92 11.45
C GLU A 333 22.07 -12.45 11.95
N ALA A 334 21.42 -13.37 11.23
CA ALA A 334 20.15 -13.97 11.64
C ALA A 334 20.26 -14.79 12.95
N ASP A 335 21.41 -15.47 13.17
CA ASP A 335 21.70 -16.23 14.39
C ASP A 335 21.79 -15.36 15.66
N ARG A 336 21.94 -14.02 15.51
CA ARG A 336 21.88 -13.08 16.65
C ARG A 336 20.47 -12.91 17.20
N GLY A 337 19.48 -13.36 16.45
CA GLY A 337 18.05 -13.22 16.79
C GLY A 337 17.51 -11.81 16.57
N PRO A 338 16.20 -11.63 16.85
CA PRO A 338 15.53 -10.35 16.67
C PRO A 338 16.04 -9.30 17.66
N HIS A 339 16.02 -8.03 17.22
CA HIS A 339 16.44 -6.87 18.00
C HIS A 339 15.35 -5.79 17.98
N ASP A 340 15.18 -5.04 19.09
CA ASP A 340 14.16 -3.97 19.21
C ASP A 340 14.31 -2.87 18.16
N SER A 341 15.50 -2.70 17.59
CA SER A 341 15.76 -1.73 16.52
C SER A 341 15.46 -2.27 15.12
N ASP A 342 15.08 -3.55 14.99
CA ASP A 342 14.73 -4.11 13.68
C ASP A 342 13.55 -3.34 13.08
N PRO A 343 13.69 -2.79 11.87
CA PRO A 343 12.58 -2.20 11.19
C PRO A 343 11.49 -3.25 10.91
N SER A 344 10.21 -2.91 11.10
CA SER A 344 9.09 -3.84 10.91
C SER A 344 9.08 -4.50 9.53
N TRP A 345 9.53 -3.79 8.50
CA TRP A 345 9.63 -4.30 7.13
C TRP A 345 10.76 -5.33 6.91
N THR A 346 11.61 -5.60 7.90
CA THR A 346 12.62 -6.68 7.84
C THR A 346 12.14 -7.99 8.45
N ALA A 347 10.92 -8.06 8.96
CA ALA A 347 10.38 -9.23 9.65
C ALA A 347 10.38 -10.52 8.80
N PHE A 348 10.39 -10.40 7.47
CA PHE A 348 10.47 -11.52 6.55
C PHE A 348 11.88 -12.16 6.47
N VAL A 349 12.93 -11.51 6.99
CA VAL A 349 14.32 -11.97 6.91
C VAL A 349 14.55 -13.08 7.95
N THR A 350 14.20 -14.29 7.59
CA THR A 350 14.32 -15.51 8.40
C THR A 350 15.36 -16.45 7.80
N HIS A 351 15.71 -17.52 8.52
CA HIS A 351 16.56 -18.59 7.96
C HIS A 351 15.93 -19.23 6.71
N SER A 352 14.61 -19.35 6.66
CA SER A 352 13.89 -19.79 5.48
C SER A 352 14.07 -18.84 4.31
N GLU A 353 14.07 -17.53 4.55
CA GLU A 353 14.37 -16.52 3.50
C GLU A 353 15.82 -16.63 3.01
N ILE A 354 16.79 -16.83 3.92
CA ILE A 354 18.19 -17.03 3.56
C ILE A 354 18.36 -18.27 2.64
N ALA A 355 17.67 -19.38 2.94
CA ALA A 355 17.65 -20.56 2.08
C ALA A 355 17.08 -20.24 0.67
N GLY A 356 16.04 -19.41 0.59
CA GLY A 356 15.50 -18.95 -0.68
C GLY A 356 16.52 -18.15 -1.51
N TYR A 357 17.28 -17.27 -0.86
CA TYR A 357 18.36 -16.51 -1.54
C TYR A 357 19.52 -17.42 -1.98
N GLU A 358 19.86 -18.42 -1.16
CA GLU A 358 20.85 -19.43 -1.52
C GLU A 358 20.42 -20.22 -2.75
N ALA A 359 19.16 -20.64 -2.80
CA ALA A 359 18.57 -21.30 -3.97
C ALA A 359 18.61 -20.41 -5.21
N MET A 360 18.25 -19.10 -5.09
CA MET A 360 18.35 -18.16 -6.19
C MET A 360 19.77 -18.07 -6.74
N GLY A 361 20.76 -17.96 -5.87
CA GLY A 361 22.16 -17.89 -6.26
C GLY A 361 22.67 -19.18 -6.85
N ALA A 362 22.23 -20.35 -6.39
CA ALA A 362 22.58 -21.63 -6.97
C ALA A 362 22.12 -21.74 -8.43
N VAL A 363 20.89 -21.33 -8.73
CA VAL A 363 20.38 -21.27 -10.12
C VAL A 363 21.24 -20.34 -10.97
N GLN A 364 21.55 -19.14 -10.47
CA GLN A 364 22.37 -18.15 -11.21
C GLN A 364 23.81 -18.61 -11.45
N LEU A 365 24.35 -19.44 -10.57
CA LEU A 365 25.66 -20.06 -10.68
C LEU A 365 25.61 -21.40 -11.47
N ASN A 366 24.54 -21.61 -12.25
CA ASN A 366 24.31 -22.81 -13.07
C ASN A 366 24.28 -24.13 -12.30
N ARG A 367 23.68 -24.08 -11.10
CA ARG A 367 23.50 -25.27 -10.20
C ARG A 367 22.03 -25.42 -9.81
N PRO A 368 21.12 -25.60 -10.80
CA PRO A 368 19.67 -25.62 -10.51
C PRO A 368 19.25 -26.83 -9.64
N GLY A 369 19.92 -27.98 -9.76
CA GLY A 369 19.65 -29.16 -8.95
C GLY A 369 19.87 -28.93 -7.45
N ASP A 370 20.83 -28.07 -7.06
CA ASP A 370 21.06 -27.71 -5.67
C ASP A 370 19.99 -26.76 -5.12
N ALA A 371 19.33 -26.02 -5.99
CA ALA A 371 18.29 -25.07 -5.61
C ALA A 371 16.95 -25.74 -5.27
N VAL A 372 16.63 -26.89 -5.91
CA VAL A 372 15.34 -27.57 -5.74
C VAL A 372 15.04 -27.90 -4.27
N PRO A 373 15.90 -28.63 -3.52
CA PRO A 373 15.62 -28.96 -2.12
C PRO A 373 15.54 -27.72 -1.22
N LEU A 374 16.29 -26.65 -1.54
CA LEU A 374 16.22 -25.40 -0.80
C LEU A 374 14.86 -24.70 -1.00
N TYR A 375 14.35 -24.63 -2.24
CA TYR A 375 13.03 -24.07 -2.48
C TYR A 375 11.90 -24.91 -1.87
N GLN A 376 12.02 -26.24 -1.88
CA GLN A 376 11.07 -27.09 -1.19
C GLN A 376 11.02 -26.79 0.31
N ALA A 377 12.18 -26.72 0.98
CA ALA A 377 12.26 -26.34 2.39
C ALA A 377 11.69 -24.92 2.67
N VAL A 378 11.85 -23.98 1.74
CA VAL A 378 11.25 -22.67 1.84
C VAL A 378 9.72 -22.71 1.78
N LEU A 379 9.16 -23.60 0.97
CA LEU A 379 7.71 -23.76 0.80
C LEU A 379 7.05 -24.54 1.95
N ASP A 380 7.82 -25.29 2.73
CA ASP A 380 7.35 -25.96 3.95
C ASP A 380 7.13 -24.97 5.12
N ASP A 381 7.55 -23.69 4.99
CA ASP A 381 7.32 -22.63 5.96
C ASP A 381 5.91 -22.06 5.80
N ASP A 382 5.00 -22.41 6.72
CA ASP A 382 3.59 -21.97 6.71
C ASP A 382 3.39 -20.48 7.01
N GLY A 383 4.41 -19.80 7.55
CA GLY A 383 4.34 -18.37 7.92
C GLY A 383 4.42 -17.39 6.74
N ARG A 384 4.60 -17.87 5.51
CA ARG A 384 4.78 -17.03 4.32
C ARG A 384 3.47 -16.43 3.80
N SER A 385 3.58 -15.18 3.32
CA SER A 385 2.46 -14.53 2.63
C SER A 385 2.07 -15.31 1.35
N PRO A 386 0.81 -15.25 0.91
CA PRO A 386 0.37 -15.88 -0.34
C PRO A 386 1.22 -15.47 -1.55
N ARG A 387 1.54 -14.19 -1.67
CA ARG A 387 2.39 -13.66 -2.76
C ARG A 387 3.80 -14.26 -2.72
N ASP A 388 4.44 -14.32 -1.56
CA ASP A 388 5.81 -14.84 -1.45
C ASP A 388 5.85 -16.35 -1.63
N ARG A 389 4.81 -17.07 -1.21
CA ARG A 389 4.65 -18.50 -1.48
C ARG A 389 4.54 -18.76 -2.98
N ALA A 390 3.70 -18.03 -3.70
CA ALA A 390 3.58 -18.14 -5.15
C ALA A 390 4.91 -17.79 -5.87
N TYR A 391 5.62 -16.76 -5.39
CA TYR A 391 6.93 -16.38 -5.93
C TYR A 391 7.98 -17.49 -5.79
N TYR A 392 8.11 -18.10 -4.61
CA TYR A 392 9.07 -19.19 -4.39
C TYR A 392 8.65 -20.46 -5.12
N ARG A 393 7.35 -20.74 -5.26
CA ARG A 393 6.84 -21.85 -6.06
C ARG A 393 7.15 -21.66 -7.55
N ALA A 394 6.99 -20.46 -8.09
CA ALA A 394 7.38 -20.14 -9.46
C ALA A 394 8.88 -20.34 -9.70
N ARG A 395 9.71 -19.98 -8.72
CA ARG A 395 11.16 -20.23 -8.77
C ARG A 395 11.53 -21.70 -8.66
N LEU A 396 10.81 -22.48 -7.84
CA LEU A 396 10.96 -23.93 -7.80
C LEU A 396 10.65 -24.53 -9.17
N ALA A 397 9.54 -24.14 -9.80
CA ALA A 397 9.17 -24.59 -11.12
C ALA A 397 10.27 -24.29 -12.17
N ALA A 398 10.82 -23.07 -12.14
CA ALA A 398 11.93 -22.70 -13.03
C ALA A 398 13.22 -23.51 -12.74
N ALA A 399 13.54 -23.77 -11.47
CA ALA A 399 14.71 -24.58 -11.09
C ALA A 399 14.56 -26.04 -11.52
N LEU A 400 13.38 -26.65 -11.34
CA LEU A 400 13.03 -27.99 -11.81
C LEU A 400 13.16 -28.09 -13.32
N CYS A 401 12.64 -27.11 -14.07
CA CYS A 401 12.78 -27.06 -15.52
C CYS A 401 14.25 -27.02 -15.94
N ALA A 402 15.06 -26.16 -15.31
CA ALA A 402 16.49 -26.04 -15.58
C ALA A 402 17.30 -27.29 -15.16
N ALA A 403 16.82 -28.05 -14.17
CA ALA A 403 17.40 -29.32 -13.74
C ALA A 403 16.98 -30.51 -14.63
N GLY A 404 16.03 -30.32 -15.57
CA GLY A 404 15.54 -31.37 -16.48
C GLY A 404 14.28 -32.08 -16.03
N ASP A 405 13.73 -31.74 -14.85
CA ASP A 405 12.46 -32.30 -14.37
C ASP A 405 11.26 -31.49 -14.86
N GLN A 406 11.03 -31.60 -16.17
CA GLN A 406 10.01 -30.79 -16.86
C GLN A 406 8.59 -31.09 -16.41
N ARG A 407 8.29 -32.33 -16.00
CA ARG A 407 6.94 -32.72 -15.57
C ARG A 407 6.56 -32.05 -14.26
N GLU A 408 7.45 -32.10 -13.28
CA GLU A 408 7.23 -31.48 -11.98
C GLU A 408 7.26 -29.95 -12.10
N ALA A 409 8.12 -29.41 -12.98
CA ALA A 409 8.14 -27.98 -13.28
C ALA A 409 6.78 -27.45 -13.78
N VAL A 410 6.12 -28.20 -14.68
CA VAL A 410 4.77 -27.85 -15.16
C VAL A 410 3.74 -27.99 -14.06
N ALA A 411 3.81 -29.03 -13.22
CA ALA A 411 2.88 -29.22 -12.12
C ALA A 411 2.96 -28.07 -11.10
N GLU A 412 4.16 -27.63 -10.72
CA GLU A 412 4.34 -26.46 -9.85
C GLU A 412 3.89 -25.15 -10.54
N GLY A 413 4.16 -25.03 -11.84
CA GLY A 413 3.71 -23.90 -12.65
C GLY A 413 2.18 -23.76 -12.68
N LEU A 414 1.44 -24.86 -12.82
CA LEU A 414 -0.03 -24.86 -12.78
C LEU A 414 -0.59 -24.36 -11.45
N ARG A 415 0.03 -24.74 -10.33
CA ARG A 415 -0.37 -24.21 -9.01
C ARG A 415 -0.23 -22.69 -8.93
N VAL A 416 0.88 -22.17 -9.46
CA VAL A 416 1.13 -20.71 -9.46
C VAL A 416 0.14 -19.95 -10.35
N VAL A 417 -0.13 -20.46 -11.57
CA VAL A 417 -1.10 -19.78 -12.45
C VAL A 417 -2.53 -19.87 -11.91
N GLY A 418 -2.84 -20.92 -11.12
CA GLY A 418 -4.08 -21.02 -10.34
C GLY A 418 -4.18 -19.89 -9.30
N ASP A 419 -3.15 -19.70 -8.47
CA ASP A 419 -3.08 -18.62 -7.48
C ASP A 419 -3.27 -17.23 -8.13
N LEU A 420 -2.66 -17.01 -9.32
CA LEU A 420 -2.83 -15.77 -10.10
C LEU A 420 -4.27 -15.60 -10.63
N GLY A 421 -4.96 -16.70 -10.94
CA GLY A 421 -6.38 -16.72 -11.35
C GLY A 421 -7.34 -16.46 -10.18
N GLU A 422 -6.93 -16.70 -8.94
CA GLU A 422 -7.72 -16.50 -7.72
C GLU A 422 -7.53 -15.13 -7.06
N GLY A 423 -6.90 -14.19 -7.75
CA GLY A 423 -6.82 -12.78 -7.32
C GLY A 423 -5.43 -12.29 -6.91
N LEU A 424 -4.38 -13.12 -7.02
CA LEU A 424 -3.01 -12.65 -6.88
C LEU A 424 -2.59 -11.87 -8.13
N THR A 425 -2.15 -10.61 -7.98
CA THR A 425 -1.76 -9.72 -9.08
C THR A 425 -0.28 -9.36 -9.01
N SER A 426 0.60 -10.20 -9.58
CA SER A 426 2.04 -9.96 -9.62
C SER A 426 2.64 -10.41 -10.96
N THR A 427 2.98 -9.43 -11.79
CA THR A 427 3.71 -9.68 -13.06
C THR A 427 5.08 -10.31 -12.79
N ARG A 428 5.72 -9.97 -11.66
CA ARG A 428 7.01 -10.54 -11.26
C ARG A 428 6.89 -12.05 -11.03
N VAL A 429 5.83 -12.53 -10.37
CA VAL A 429 5.59 -13.96 -10.15
C VAL A 429 5.39 -14.68 -11.48
N LEU A 430 4.57 -14.13 -12.37
CA LEU A 430 4.34 -14.72 -13.70
C LEU A 430 5.64 -14.79 -14.52
N ASN A 431 6.48 -13.75 -14.48
CA ASN A 431 7.74 -13.71 -15.20
C ASN A 431 8.74 -14.81 -14.76
N GLU A 432 8.68 -15.27 -13.50
CA GLU A 432 9.51 -16.40 -13.05
C GLU A 432 9.11 -17.72 -13.72
N LEU A 433 7.89 -17.86 -14.25
CA LEU A 433 7.42 -19.04 -14.99
C LEU A 433 7.78 -19.03 -16.48
N ARG A 434 8.28 -17.93 -17.04
CA ARG A 434 8.65 -17.85 -18.47
C ARG A 434 9.64 -18.94 -18.90
N PRO A 435 10.68 -19.29 -18.11
CA PRO A 435 11.55 -20.40 -18.44
C PRO A 435 10.82 -21.75 -18.55
N VAL A 436 9.82 -21.99 -17.69
CA VAL A 436 8.98 -23.20 -17.75
C VAL A 436 8.14 -23.19 -19.02
N ARG A 437 7.50 -22.03 -19.34
CA ARG A 437 6.67 -21.84 -20.54
C ARG A 437 7.47 -22.09 -21.85
N SER A 438 8.75 -21.70 -21.88
CA SER A 438 9.61 -21.87 -23.07
C SER A 438 10.39 -23.19 -23.08
N GLY A 439 10.77 -23.73 -21.93
CA GLY A 439 11.62 -24.91 -21.81
C GLY A 439 10.89 -26.26 -21.91
N THR A 440 9.56 -26.25 -21.80
CA THR A 440 8.74 -27.48 -21.78
C THR A 440 7.97 -27.76 -23.08
N HIS A 441 8.28 -27.04 -24.16
CA HIS A 441 7.57 -27.14 -25.44
C HIS A 441 7.67 -28.53 -26.12
N GLU A 442 8.65 -29.37 -25.73
CA GLU A 442 8.81 -30.73 -26.25
C GLU A 442 7.88 -31.75 -25.54
N LEU A 443 7.25 -31.34 -24.44
CA LEU A 443 6.28 -32.20 -23.75
C LEU A 443 4.97 -32.24 -24.54
N THR A 444 4.60 -33.43 -25.02
CA THR A 444 3.32 -33.70 -25.73
C THR A 444 2.17 -34.04 -24.78
N LEU A 445 2.25 -33.66 -23.52
CA LEU A 445 1.29 -33.98 -22.47
C LEU A 445 0.16 -32.94 -22.38
N ASP A 446 -1.07 -33.40 -22.16
CA ASP A 446 -2.24 -32.55 -21.91
C ASP A 446 -1.98 -31.51 -20.82
N ILE A 447 -1.24 -31.88 -19.76
CA ILE A 447 -0.86 -30.99 -18.66
C ILE A 447 0.00 -29.80 -19.11
N HIS A 448 0.86 -29.98 -20.11
CA HIS A 448 1.64 -28.88 -20.66
C HIS A 448 0.77 -27.91 -21.48
N GLN A 449 -0.20 -28.42 -22.23
CA GLN A 449 -1.13 -27.57 -22.97
C GLN A 449 -2.01 -26.78 -22.02
N GLU A 450 -2.49 -27.42 -20.96
CA GLU A 450 -3.24 -26.76 -19.91
C GLU A 450 -2.44 -25.63 -19.25
N PHE A 451 -1.18 -25.89 -18.86
CA PHE A 451 -0.29 -24.88 -18.30
C PHE A 451 -0.10 -23.69 -19.24
N CYS A 452 0.16 -23.94 -20.53
CA CYS A 452 0.32 -22.87 -21.52
C CYS A 452 -0.94 -22.01 -21.66
N GLN A 453 -2.12 -22.63 -21.71
CA GLN A 453 -3.40 -21.91 -21.80
C GLN A 453 -3.66 -21.03 -20.55
N GLN A 454 -3.42 -21.57 -19.37
CA GLN A 454 -3.61 -20.85 -18.10
C GLN A 454 -2.57 -19.74 -17.95
N PHE A 455 -1.30 -19.98 -18.32
CA PHE A 455 -0.24 -18.96 -18.33
C PHE A 455 -0.61 -17.77 -19.23
N ASP A 456 -1.03 -18.06 -20.47
CA ASP A 456 -1.41 -17.02 -21.46
C ASP A 456 -2.68 -16.26 -21.01
N ALA A 457 -3.58 -16.90 -20.28
CA ALA A 457 -4.76 -16.26 -19.68
C ALA A 457 -4.35 -15.32 -18.53
N ALA A 458 -3.48 -15.78 -17.62
CA ALA A 458 -2.95 -14.96 -16.53
C ALA A 458 -2.16 -13.75 -17.07
N GLU A 459 -1.37 -13.92 -18.13
CA GLU A 459 -0.63 -12.82 -18.77
C GLU A 459 -1.57 -11.75 -19.32
N ARG A 460 -2.65 -12.15 -19.99
CA ARG A 460 -3.69 -11.19 -20.48
C ARG A 460 -4.41 -10.48 -19.35
N ALA A 461 -4.75 -11.19 -18.28
CA ALA A 461 -5.41 -10.59 -17.13
C ALA A 461 -4.53 -9.55 -16.42
N LEU A 462 -3.24 -9.85 -16.22
CA LEU A 462 -2.28 -8.90 -15.63
C LEU A 462 -1.95 -7.71 -16.53
N ALA A 463 -2.06 -7.85 -17.84
CA ALA A 463 -1.89 -6.74 -18.78
C ALA A 463 -3.09 -5.77 -18.83
N ALA A 464 -4.25 -6.20 -18.32
CA ALA A 464 -5.47 -5.40 -18.28
C ALA A 464 -5.63 -4.61 -16.96
N THR A 465 -4.81 -4.92 -15.94
CA THR A 465 -4.76 -4.22 -14.64
C THR A 465 -3.68 -3.13 -14.62
#